data_a3bb13fabeb2e9bca7f6aa68887f7cd0
#
_entry.id   a3bb13fabeb2e9bca7f6aa68887f7cd0
#
_cell.length_a   1.000
_cell.length_b   1.000
_cell.length_c   1.000
_cell.angle_alpha   90.00
_cell.angle_beta   90.00
_cell.angle_gamma   90.00
#
_symmetry.space_group_name_H-M   'P 1'
#
loop_
_entity.id
_entity.type
_entity.pdbx_description
1 polymer ?
#
loop_
_entity_poly.entity_id
_entity_poly.type
_entity_poly.pdbx_seq_one_letter_code
_entity_poly.pdbx_strand_id
1 'polypeptide(L)'
;MKHGKTMTAAEAGPRGEKVRSDACVRVEPETSGKVVVTVRGKVASLYGDAITAQMTEGCAALGVEHARVIVDDGGALPFVLAARLEAAVRRAECGTPNAEFLLARRPGNRGPSEKGRHRRTRLYVPGGRPNFMANAHLHAPDGVILDLEDSVAPAEKDAARVMVRCALRSLDWGDAERMVRINPLPGGIRDLPFAVGHGAQMILIPKV
;
A
#
# COMPACT_ATOMS: atom_id res chain seq x y z
N MET A 1 -36.35 -1.14 -1.79
CA MET A 1 -35.80 -0.49 -0.60
C MET A 1 -34.31 -0.75 -0.59
N LYS A 2 -33.46 0.27 -0.87
CA LYS A 2 -32.00 0.15 -0.72
C LYS A 2 -31.72 0.07 0.80
N HIS A 3 -31.25 -1.08 1.28
CA HIS A 3 -30.70 -1.17 2.63
C HIS A 3 -29.57 -0.17 2.74
N GLY A 4 -29.75 0.84 3.55
CA GLY A 4 -28.69 1.80 3.84
C GLY A 4 -27.52 1.06 4.48
N LYS A 5 -26.42 0.92 3.73
CA LYS A 5 -25.19 0.32 4.21
C LYS A 5 -24.67 1.22 5.33
N THR A 6 -24.59 0.72 6.54
CA THR A 6 -24.03 1.46 7.67
C THR A 6 -22.53 1.58 7.41
N MET A 7 -22.09 2.75 6.96
CA MET A 7 -20.67 3.06 6.81
C MET A 7 -20.05 3.18 8.20
N THR A 8 -19.02 2.42 8.47
CA THR A 8 -18.32 2.41 9.76
C THR A 8 -16.93 3.00 9.61
N ALA A 9 -16.48 3.72 10.65
CA ALA A 9 -15.10 4.19 10.67
C ALA A 9 -14.13 3.01 10.64
N ALA A 10 -13.07 3.12 9.83
CA ALA A 10 -12.03 2.10 9.73
C ALA A 10 -10.64 2.72 9.64
N GLU A 11 -9.64 1.91 9.92
CA GLU A 11 -8.25 2.37 9.90
C GLU A 11 -7.32 1.31 9.30
N ALA A 12 -6.15 1.77 8.84
CA ALA A 12 -5.08 0.93 8.37
C ALA A 12 -3.72 1.51 8.77
N GLY A 13 -2.84 0.64 9.24
CA GLY A 13 -1.49 0.97 9.67
C GLY A 13 -1.29 0.93 11.19
N PRO A 14 -0.02 0.88 11.61
CA PRO A 14 0.33 0.78 13.01
C PRO A 14 0.15 2.10 13.74
N ARG A 15 -0.14 2.02 15.05
CA ARG A 15 -0.18 3.16 15.98
C ARG A 15 0.94 3.10 17.01
N GLY A 16 1.31 4.25 17.53
CA GLY A 16 2.19 4.40 18.67
C GLY A 16 3.47 5.19 18.38
N GLU A 17 4.14 5.62 19.43
CA GLU A 17 5.31 6.51 19.38
C GLU A 17 6.54 5.90 18.69
N LYS A 18 6.61 4.57 18.61
CA LYS A 18 7.72 3.83 17.99
C LYS A 18 7.54 3.58 16.49
N VAL A 19 6.42 4.04 15.90
CA VAL A 19 6.19 3.92 14.46
C VAL A 19 7.24 4.74 13.70
N ARG A 20 7.85 4.13 12.69
CA ARG A 20 8.86 4.76 11.81
C ARG A 20 8.58 4.37 10.36
N SER A 21 8.69 5.35 9.47
CA SER A 21 8.50 5.19 8.02
C SER A 21 7.14 4.58 7.65
N ASP A 22 6.13 4.79 8.50
CA ASP A 22 4.76 4.29 8.32
C ASP A 22 3.78 5.30 8.91
N ALA A 23 2.48 5.11 8.66
CA ALA A 23 1.41 5.93 9.20
C ALA A 23 0.19 5.08 9.55
N CYS A 24 -0.65 5.56 10.48
CA CYS A 24 -2.01 5.09 10.64
C CYS A 24 -2.95 6.09 9.97
N VAL A 25 -3.75 5.62 9.03
CA VAL A 25 -4.81 6.41 8.40
C VAL A 25 -6.17 5.88 8.85
N ARG A 26 -6.97 6.74 9.44
CA ARG A 26 -8.35 6.48 9.85
C ARG A 26 -9.31 7.27 9.00
N VAL A 27 -10.32 6.61 8.47
CA VAL A 27 -11.40 7.21 7.67
C VAL A 27 -12.70 7.07 8.44
N GLU A 28 -13.36 8.19 8.68
CA GLU A 28 -14.68 8.29 9.29
C GLU A 28 -15.65 8.83 8.24
N PRO A 29 -16.45 7.98 7.58
CA PRO A 29 -17.41 8.40 6.57
C PRO A 29 -18.47 9.31 7.17
N GLU A 30 -18.86 10.33 6.42
CA GLU A 30 -19.92 11.27 6.76
C GLU A 30 -21.03 11.25 5.70
N THR A 31 -22.23 11.69 6.04
CA THR A 31 -23.38 11.70 5.14
C THR A 31 -23.47 12.99 4.31
N SER A 32 -22.73 14.02 4.69
CA SER A 32 -22.72 15.33 4.03
C SER A 32 -21.43 16.08 4.38
N GLY A 33 -21.21 17.22 3.74
CA GLY A 33 -20.02 18.04 3.95
C GLY A 33 -18.98 17.86 2.82
N LYS A 34 -17.73 17.70 3.19
CA LYS A 34 -16.61 17.46 2.28
C LYS A 34 -15.58 16.57 2.97
N VAL A 35 -14.54 16.18 2.27
CA VAL A 35 -13.39 15.53 2.88
C VAL A 35 -12.62 16.56 3.74
N VAL A 36 -12.43 16.22 5.00
CA VAL A 36 -11.63 17.02 5.96
C VAL A 36 -10.46 16.17 6.44
N VAL A 37 -9.23 16.61 6.18
CA VAL A 37 -8.01 15.91 6.55
C VAL A 37 -7.37 16.55 7.77
N THR A 38 -6.98 15.73 8.75
CA THR A 38 -6.22 16.14 9.93
C THR A 38 -4.93 15.33 9.97
N VAL A 39 -3.79 16.00 9.88
CA VAL A 39 -2.46 15.36 9.96
C VAL A 39 -1.88 15.59 11.34
N ARG A 40 -1.41 14.52 11.98
CA ARG A 40 -0.77 14.50 13.29
C ARG A 40 0.61 13.84 13.18
N GLY A 41 1.53 14.23 14.02
CA GLY A 41 2.89 13.65 14.04
C GLY A 41 3.97 14.73 14.08
N LYS A 42 5.20 14.29 14.32
CA LYS A 42 6.36 15.21 14.49
C LYS A 42 6.70 16.00 13.23
N VAL A 43 6.36 15.47 12.07
CA VAL A 43 6.67 16.07 10.77
C VAL A 43 5.49 16.83 10.15
N ALA A 44 4.35 16.91 10.85
CA ALA A 44 3.15 17.61 10.37
C ALA A 44 3.39 19.10 10.05
N SER A 45 4.29 19.76 10.77
CA SER A 45 4.66 21.16 10.50
C SER A 45 5.44 21.35 9.19
N LEU A 46 6.12 20.31 8.71
CA LEU A 46 6.94 20.37 7.48
C LEU A 46 6.20 19.82 6.27
N TYR A 47 5.43 18.74 6.44
CA TYR A 47 4.82 17.99 5.34
C TYR A 47 3.28 17.96 5.41
N GLY A 48 2.67 18.59 6.40
CA GLY A 48 1.22 18.53 6.63
C GLY A 48 0.39 18.94 5.41
N ASP A 49 0.78 20.00 4.72
CA ASP A 49 0.08 20.48 3.52
C ASP A 49 0.18 19.48 2.37
N ALA A 50 1.37 18.91 2.14
CA ALA A 50 1.59 17.91 1.09
C ALA A 50 0.81 16.61 1.38
N ILE A 51 0.81 16.17 2.66
CA ILE A 51 0.02 15.01 3.09
C ILE A 51 -1.48 15.29 2.91
N THR A 52 -1.95 16.47 3.32
CA THR A 52 -3.35 16.88 3.17
C THR A 52 -3.77 16.86 1.69
N ALA A 53 -2.97 17.42 0.81
CA ALA A 53 -3.21 17.42 -0.62
C ALA A 53 -3.30 15.99 -1.17
N GLN A 54 -2.33 15.13 -0.82
CA GLN A 54 -2.32 13.74 -1.24
C GLN A 54 -3.53 12.94 -0.73
N MET A 55 -3.95 13.14 0.53
CA MET A 55 -5.12 12.48 1.09
C MET A 55 -6.41 12.92 0.40
N THR A 56 -6.52 14.22 0.09
CA THR A 56 -7.68 14.78 -0.62
C THR A 56 -7.78 14.22 -2.05
N GLU A 57 -6.66 14.21 -2.78
CA GLU A 57 -6.56 13.60 -4.12
C GLU A 57 -6.93 12.11 -4.06
N GLY A 58 -6.40 11.39 -3.08
CA GLY A 58 -6.66 9.97 -2.90
C GLY A 58 -8.14 9.68 -2.58
N CYS A 59 -8.79 10.48 -1.74
CA CYS A 59 -10.22 10.37 -1.48
C CYS A 59 -11.04 10.58 -2.75
N ALA A 60 -10.71 11.59 -3.55
CA ALA A 60 -11.38 11.85 -4.83
C ALA A 60 -11.20 10.66 -5.80
N ALA A 61 -9.97 10.13 -5.94
CA ALA A 61 -9.68 8.97 -6.77
C ALA A 61 -10.43 7.70 -6.33
N LEU A 62 -10.65 7.56 -5.02
CA LEU A 62 -11.37 6.43 -4.43
C LEU A 62 -12.90 6.63 -4.39
N GLY A 63 -13.41 7.79 -4.85
CA GLY A 63 -14.83 8.10 -4.87
C GLY A 63 -15.41 8.39 -3.48
N VAL A 64 -14.59 8.91 -2.55
CA VAL A 64 -15.03 9.36 -1.22
C VAL A 64 -15.33 10.86 -1.27
N GLU A 65 -16.61 11.23 -1.12
CA GLU A 65 -17.05 12.62 -1.21
C GLU A 65 -17.14 13.30 0.17
N HIS A 66 -17.50 12.55 1.22
CA HIS A 66 -17.76 13.06 2.55
C HIS A 66 -17.09 12.18 3.60
N ALA A 67 -16.02 12.66 4.23
CA ALA A 67 -15.32 11.93 5.27
C ALA A 67 -14.42 12.83 6.10
N ARG A 68 -14.17 12.42 7.34
CA ARG A 68 -13.04 12.89 8.12
C ARG A 68 -11.89 11.86 7.99
N VAL A 69 -10.74 12.36 7.55
CA VAL A 69 -9.52 11.55 7.40
C VAL A 69 -8.50 12.01 8.43
N ILE A 70 -8.07 11.10 9.29
CA ILE A 70 -7.08 11.38 10.34
C ILE A 70 -5.83 10.58 10.00
N VAL A 71 -4.69 11.27 9.89
CA VAL A 71 -3.39 10.69 9.58
C VAL A 71 -2.47 10.86 10.78
N ASP A 72 -2.12 9.78 11.45
CA ASP A 72 -1.07 9.74 12.47
C ASP A 72 0.24 9.34 11.77
N ASP A 73 1.06 10.33 11.40
CA ASP A 73 2.25 10.13 10.56
C ASP A 73 3.52 9.88 11.39
N GLY A 74 4.17 8.75 11.13
CA GLY A 74 5.46 8.34 11.66
C GLY A 74 6.63 8.54 10.68
N GLY A 75 6.51 9.49 9.74
CA GLY A 75 7.49 9.73 8.68
C GLY A 75 7.29 8.82 7.48
N ALA A 76 6.05 8.61 7.09
CA ALA A 76 5.67 7.77 5.97
C ALA A 76 6.03 8.41 4.63
N LEU A 77 6.51 7.61 3.68
CA LEU A 77 6.69 8.03 2.29
C LEU A 77 5.32 8.09 1.57
N PRO A 78 5.20 8.85 0.46
CA PRO A 78 3.94 9.00 -0.25
C PRO A 78 3.25 7.69 -0.64
N PHE A 79 4.01 6.65 -1.01
CA PHE A 79 3.45 5.35 -1.36
C PHE A 79 2.78 4.65 -0.16
N VAL A 80 3.31 4.87 1.04
CA VAL A 80 2.75 4.33 2.29
C VAL A 80 1.43 5.02 2.61
N LEU A 81 1.42 6.34 2.54
CA LEU A 81 0.23 7.15 2.77
C LEU A 81 -0.91 6.75 1.82
N ALA A 82 -0.61 6.62 0.52
CA ALA A 82 -1.58 6.15 -0.46
C ALA A 82 -2.12 4.75 -0.14
N ALA A 83 -1.24 3.82 0.24
CA ALA A 83 -1.63 2.46 0.57
C ALA A 83 -2.50 2.39 1.85
N ARG A 84 -2.15 3.16 2.88
CA ARG A 84 -2.90 3.20 4.13
C ARG A 84 -4.27 3.85 3.95
N LEU A 85 -4.35 4.94 3.16
CA LEU A 85 -5.63 5.57 2.83
C LEU A 85 -6.56 4.59 2.11
N GLU A 86 -6.09 3.97 1.02
CA GLU A 86 -6.92 3.06 0.24
C GLU A 86 -7.37 1.85 1.07
N ALA A 87 -6.48 1.27 1.88
CA ALA A 87 -6.85 0.17 2.77
C ALA A 87 -7.93 0.59 3.78
N ALA A 88 -7.82 1.78 4.37
CA ALA A 88 -8.81 2.32 5.30
C ALA A 88 -10.16 2.59 4.62
N VAL A 89 -10.17 3.17 3.42
CA VAL A 89 -11.39 3.39 2.62
C VAL A 89 -12.09 2.07 2.27
N ARG A 90 -11.32 1.07 1.85
CA ARG A 90 -11.84 -0.27 1.55
C ARG A 90 -12.45 -0.94 2.78
N ARG A 91 -11.80 -0.83 3.94
CA ARG A 91 -12.31 -1.35 5.24
C ARG A 91 -13.55 -0.61 5.71
N ALA A 92 -13.61 0.72 5.49
CA ALA A 92 -14.77 1.56 5.80
C ALA A 92 -15.94 1.36 4.82
N GLU A 93 -15.69 0.71 3.69
CA GLU A 93 -16.66 0.48 2.60
C GLU A 93 -17.34 1.76 2.09
N CYS A 94 -16.65 2.90 2.12
CA CYS A 94 -17.19 4.22 1.79
C CYS A 94 -16.77 4.77 0.42
N GLY A 95 -15.88 4.07 -0.29
CA GLY A 95 -15.45 4.45 -1.64
C GLY A 95 -16.21 3.74 -2.75
N THR A 96 -15.87 4.08 -3.99
CA THR A 96 -16.36 3.36 -5.16
C THR A 96 -15.76 1.95 -5.19
N PRO A 97 -16.57 0.90 -5.39
CA PRO A 97 -16.06 -0.47 -5.49
C PRO A 97 -14.96 -0.59 -6.56
N ASN A 98 -13.86 -1.25 -6.20
CA ASN A 98 -12.69 -1.46 -7.05
C ASN A 98 -11.95 -0.19 -7.51
N ALA A 99 -12.27 0.98 -6.97
CA ALA A 99 -11.46 2.17 -7.19
C ALA A 99 -10.07 1.98 -6.59
N GLU A 100 -9.07 2.58 -7.22
CA GLU A 100 -7.68 2.49 -6.84
C GLU A 100 -7.04 3.89 -6.79
N PHE A 101 -6.23 4.16 -5.79
CA PHE A 101 -5.40 5.35 -5.76
C PHE A 101 -3.99 5.02 -6.27
N LEU A 102 -3.78 5.23 -7.55
CA LEU A 102 -2.56 4.85 -8.24
C LEU A 102 -1.59 6.02 -8.38
N LEU A 103 -0.55 6.04 -7.58
CA LEU A 103 0.57 6.96 -7.77
C LEU A 103 1.25 6.72 -9.12
N ALA A 104 1.88 7.76 -9.66
CA ALA A 104 2.66 7.66 -10.88
C ALA A 104 3.69 6.55 -10.78
N ARG A 105 3.84 5.78 -11.86
CA ARG A 105 4.85 4.72 -11.90
C ARG A 105 6.23 5.33 -12.11
N ARG A 106 7.18 4.95 -11.25
CA ARG A 106 8.58 5.34 -11.41
C ARG A 106 9.11 4.84 -12.77
N PRO A 107 9.80 5.70 -13.53
CA PRO A 107 10.54 5.24 -14.72
C PRO A 107 11.52 4.12 -14.31
N GLY A 108 11.68 3.09 -15.14
CA GLY A 108 12.50 1.92 -14.82
C GLY A 108 11.76 0.76 -14.16
N ASN A 109 10.63 1.00 -13.48
CA ASN A 109 9.79 -0.09 -12.91
C ASN A 109 8.89 -0.74 -13.98
N ARG A 110 9.40 -0.91 -15.20
CA ARG A 110 8.66 -1.48 -16.34
C ARG A 110 9.50 -2.58 -17.01
N GLY A 111 8.79 -3.42 -17.71
CA GLY A 111 9.38 -4.45 -18.54
C GLY A 111 9.56 -5.80 -17.83
N PRO A 112 9.66 -6.87 -18.62
CA PRO A 112 9.92 -8.21 -18.13
C PRO A 112 11.36 -8.34 -17.64
N SER A 113 11.61 -9.34 -16.79
CA SER A 113 12.95 -9.78 -16.46
C SER A 113 13.46 -10.77 -17.50
N GLU A 114 14.77 -10.78 -17.72
CA GLU A 114 15.40 -11.74 -18.61
C GLU A 114 15.32 -13.17 -18.04
N LYS A 115 14.95 -14.14 -18.89
CA LYS A 115 14.82 -15.55 -18.48
C LYS A 115 16.13 -16.13 -17.95
N GLY A 116 17.25 -15.79 -18.57
CA GLY A 116 18.60 -16.26 -18.22
C GLY A 116 19.30 -15.49 -17.11
N ARG A 117 18.64 -14.52 -16.49
CA ARG A 117 19.21 -13.70 -15.41
C ARG A 117 19.70 -14.56 -14.25
N HIS A 118 20.90 -14.27 -13.76
CA HIS A 118 21.40 -14.87 -12.52
C HIS A 118 20.63 -14.36 -11.31
N ARG A 119 20.22 -15.28 -10.43
CA ARG A 119 19.46 -15.02 -9.20
C ARG A 119 20.16 -15.69 -8.02
N ARG A 120 21.37 -15.24 -7.71
CA ARG A 120 22.22 -15.78 -6.64
C ARG A 120 21.68 -15.43 -5.26
N THR A 121 21.14 -14.19 -5.16
CA THR A 121 20.60 -13.66 -3.90
C THR A 121 19.16 -13.21 -4.09
N ARG A 122 18.31 -13.53 -3.12
CA ARG A 122 16.92 -13.09 -3.06
C ARG A 122 16.60 -12.59 -1.66
N LEU A 123 16.24 -11.30 -1.56
CA LEU A 123 15.90 -10.66 -0.31
C LEU A 123 14.38 -10.75 -0.09
N TYR A 124 13.95 -11.45 0.97
CA TYR A 124 12.57 -11.44 1.40
C TYR A 124 12.25 -10.17 2.17
N VAL A 125 11.17 -9.49 1.79
CA VAL A 125 10.69 -8.27 2.41
C VAL A 125 9.21 -8.41 2.74
N PRO A 126 8.81 -8.31 4.02
CA PRO A 126 7.41 -8.42 4.41
C PRO A 126 6.52 -7.39 3.72
N GLY A 127 5.41 -7.84 3.12
CA GLY A 127 4.49 -7.02 2.33
C GLY A 127 3.74 -5.94 3.13
N GLY A 128 3.73 -6.02 4.45
CA GLY A 128 3.15 -5.03 5.34
C GLY A 128 4.14 -4.06 6.00
N ARG A 129 5.45 -4.11 5.63
CA ARG A 129 6.53 -3.39 6.32
C ARG A 129 7.25 -2.41 5.39
N PRO A 130 6.71 -1.21 5.20
CA PRO A 130 7.24 -0.23 4.25
C PRO A 130 8.67 0.24 4.54
N ASN A 131 9.08 0.26 5.82
CA ASN A 131 10.44 0.60 6.21
C ASN A 131 11.51 -0.35 5.64
N PHE A 132 11.20 -1.63 5.48
CA PHE A 132 12.10 -2.59 4.82
C PHE A 132 12.04 -2.46 3.30
N MET A 133 10.88 -2.16 2.73
CA MET A 133 10.72 -1.97 1.29
C MET A 133 11.54 -0.79 0.78
N ALA A 134 11.48 0.37 1.46
CA ALA A 134 12.15 1.59 1.05
C ALA A 134 13.67 1.43 0.92
N ASN A 135 14.27 0.55 1.70
CA ASN A 135 15.73 0.35 1.77
C ASN A 135 16.22 -0.95 1.11
N ALA A 136 15.33 -1.75 0.54
CA ALA A 136 15.66 -3.08 0.01
C ALA A 136 16.74 -3.03 -1.09
N HIS A 137 16.70 -2.02 -1.95
CA HIS A 137 17.66 -1.83 -3.04
C HIS A 137 19.10 -1.54 -2.57
N LEU A 138 19.27 -0.99 -1.36
CA LEU A 138 20.60 -0.66 -0.80
C LEU A 138 21.45 -1.91 -0.54
N HIS A 139 20.82 -3.07 -0.41
CA HIS A 139 21.50 -4.36 -0.25
C HIS A 139 21.93 -4.99 -1.59
N ALA A 140 21.62 -4.34 -2.71
CA ALA A 140 21.93 -4.79 -4.08
C ALA A 140 21.66 -6.29 -4.33
N PRO A 141 20.49 -6.85 -3.94
CA PRO A 141 20.18 -8.24 -4.21
C PRO A 141 19.88 -8.45 -5.71
N ASP A 142 20.09 -9.68 -6.20
CA ASP A 142 19.66 -10.02 -7.57
C ASP A 142 18.12 -10.00 -7.72
N GLY A 143 17.39 -10.25 -6.61
CA GLY A 143 15.94 -10.15 -6.58
C GLY A 143 15.39 -9.75 -5.21
N VAL A 144 14.29 -9.02 -5.19
CA VAL A 144 13.51 -8.69 -4.00
C VAL A 144 12.18 -9.42 -4.07
N ILE A 145 11.83 -10.16 -3.01
CA ILE A 145 10.56 -10.86 -2.88
C ILE A 145 9.68 -10.10 -1.88
N LEU A 146 8.67 -9.41 -2.39
CA LEU A 146 7.63 -8.81 -1.56
C LEU A 146 6.66 -9.91 -1.13
N ASP A 147 6.62 -10.19 0.16
CA ASP A 147 5.93 -11.35 0.69
C ASP A 147 4.53 -11.01 1.20
N LEU A 148 3.51 -11.61 0.60
CA LEU A 148 2.12 -11.53 1.05
C LEU A 148 1.68 -12.78 1.84
N GLU A 149 2.55 -13.78 1.99
CA GLU A 149 2.22 -15.04 2.64
C GLU A 149 2.52 -15.01 4.15
N ASP A 150 3.56 -15.72 4.58
CA ASP A 150 3.82 -16.01 6.01
C ASP A 150 4.19 -14.77 6.82
N SER A 151 4.80 -13.76 6.20
CA SER A 151 5.22 -12.53 6.89
C SER A 151 4.11 -11.54 7.17
N VAL A 152 2.89 -11.80 6.74
CA VAL A 152 1.73 -10.92 6.90
C VAL A 152 0.63 -11.61 7.69
N ALA A 153 0.20 -11.00 8.78
CA ALA A 153 -0.92 -11.51 9.58
C ALA A 153 -2.23 -11.58 8.74
N PRO A 154 -3.10 -12.57 8.96
CA PRO A 154 -4.33 -12.72 8.20
C PRO A 154 -5.20 -11.45 8.15
N ALA A 155 -5.31 -10.73 9.27
CA ALA A 155 -6.10 -9.49 9.38
C ALA A 155 -5.50 -8.30 8.60
N GLU A 156 -4.23 -8.40 8.17
CA GLU A 156 -3.52 -7.32 7.45
C GLU A 156 -3.27 -7.65 5.97
N LYS A 157 -3.74 -8.80 5.48
CA LYS A 157 -3.54 -9.22 4.09
C LYS A 157 -4.10 -8.23 3.08
N ASP A 158 -5.25 -7.64 3.37
CA ASP A 158 -5.90 -6.63 2.55
C ASP A 158 -5.02 -5.38 2.39
N ALA A 159 -4.55 -4.82 3.50
CA ALA A 159 -3.68 -3.65 3.49
C ALA A 159 -2.30 -3.93 2.87
N ALA A 160 -1.75 -5.13 3.09
CA ALA A 160 -0.47 -5.53 2.51
C ALA A 160 -0.51 -5.63 0.98
N ARG A 161 -1.62 -6.09 0.38
CA ARG A 161 -1.81 -6.10 -1.09
C ARG A 161 -1.67 -4.71 -1.67
N VAL A 162 -2.37 -3.74 -1.08
CA VAL A 162 -2.32 -2.34 -1.52
C VAL A 162 -0.92 -1.77 -1.33
N MET A 163 -0.27 -2.07 -0.19
CA MET A 163 1.10 -1.64 0.11
C MET A 163 2.10 -2.16 -0.94
N VAL A 164 2.06 -3.44 -1.25
CA VAL A 164 2.91 -4.07 -2.28
C VAL A 164 2.69 -3.42 -3.64
N ARG A 165 1.45 -3.18 -4.04
CA ARG A 165 1.13 -2.47 -5.29
C ARG A 165 1.73 -1.08 -5.33
N CYS A 166 1.53 -0.28 -4.30
CA CYS A 166 2.06 1.08 -4.22
C CYS A 166 3.60 1.08 -4.22
N ALA A 167 4.24 0.16 -3.50
CA ALA A 167 5.69 0.00 -3.48
C ALA A 167 6.27 -0.37 -4.85
N LEU A 168 5.68 -1.36 -5.53
CA LEU A 168 6.10 -1.78 -6.88
C LEU A 168 6.06 -0.63 -7.88
N ARG A 169 5.12 0.29 -7.74
CA ARG A 169 4.99 1.44 -8.64
C ARG A 169 5.96 2.56 -8.33
N SER A 170 6.23 2.81 -7.06
CA SER A 170 6.82 4.08 -6.62
C SER A 170 8.27 3.99 -6.17
N LEU A 171 8.71 2.82 -5.67
CA LEU A 171 10.07 2.69 -5.13
C LEU A 171 11.11 2.45 -6.22
N ASP A 172 12.34 2.87 -5.92
CA ASP A 172 13.51 2.45 -6.66
C ASP A 172 13.91 1.05 -6.21
N TRP A 173 14.01 0.13 -7.15
CA TRP A 173 14.43 -1.24 -6.88
C TRP A 173 15.85 -1.50 -7.37
N GLY A 174 16.53 -0.47 -7.94
CA GLY A 174 17.82 -0.63 -8.62
C GLY A 174 17.71 -1.70 -9.70
N ASP A 175 18.71 -2.58 -9.75
CA ASP A 175 18.75 -3.70 -10.69
C ASP A 175 18.03 -4.96 -10.18
N ALA A 176 17.44 -4.94 -8.99
CA ALA A 176 16.79 -6.10 -8.41
C ALA A 176 15.53 -6.52 -9.20
N GLU A 177 15.40 -7.82 -9.46
CA GLU A 177 14.18 -8.39 -10.01
C GLU A 177 13.05 -8.30 -8.97
N ARG A 178 11.93 -7.73 -9.37
CA ARG A 178 10.76 -7.52 -8.49
C ARG A 178 9.87 -8.75 -8.49
N MET A 179 9.88 -9.47 -7.39
CA MET A 179 9.10 -10.69 -7.19
C MET A 179 8.03 -10.47 -6.14
N VAL A 180 6.90 -11.15 -6.27
CA VAL A 180 5.85 -11.18 -5.25
C VAL A 180 5.52 -12.62 -4.89
N ARG A 181 5.65 -12.98 -3.62
CA ARG A 181 5.13 -14.24 -3.10
C ARG A 181 3.67 -14.04 -2.70
N ILE A 182 2.77 -14.68 -3.42
CA ILE A 182 1.33 -14.64 -3.14
C ILE A 182 0.94 -15.62 -2.03
N ASN A 183 -0.28 -15.54 -1.55
CA ASN A 183 -0.84 -16.53 -0.64
C ASN A 183 -1.04 -17.88 -1.36
N PRO A 184 -1.16 -19.01 -0.63
CA PRO A 184 -1.47 -20.30 -1.24
C PRO A 184 -2.75 -20.27 -2.06
N LEU A 185 -2.79 -21.07 -3.13
CA LEU A 185 -3.98 -21.21 -3.96
C LEU A 185 -5.07 -22.01 -3.21
N PRO A 186 -6.37 -21.70 -3.44
CA PRO A 186 -6.90 -20.73 -4.41
C PRO A 186 -6.92 -19.28 -3.90
N GLY A 187 -6.65 -19.04 -2.62
CA GLY A 187 -6.75 -17.71 -1.98
C GLY A 187 -5.83 -16.66 -2.61
N GLY A 188 -4.64 -17.07 -3.04
CA GLY A 188 -3.62 -16.21 -3.64
C GLY A 188 -4.00 -15.59 -5.00
N ILE A 189 -5.04 -16.09 -5.66
CA ILE A 189 -5.58 -15.46 -6.89
C ILE A 189 -5.97 -14.01 -6.63
N ARG A 190 -6.44 -13.68 -5.42
CA ARG A 190 -6.81 -12.32 -5.01
C ARG A 190 -5.62 -11.37 -4.89
N ASP A 191 -4.40 -11.88 -4.84
CA ASP A 191 -3.18 -11.09 -4.73
C ASP A 191 -2.71 -10.60 -6.11
N LEU A 192 -3.02 -11.34 -7.18
CA LEU A 192 -2.56 -11.07 -8.54
C LEU A 192 -2.90 -9.67 -9.06
N PRO A 193 -4.12 -9.14 -8.88
CA PRO A 193 -4.44 -7.78 -9.34
C PRO A 193 -3.54 -6.69 -8.73
N PHE A 194 -2.96 -6.92 -7.56
CA PHE A 194 -2.09 -5.96 -6.88
C PHE A 194 -0.61 -6.08 -7.29
N ALA A 195 -0.24 -7.12 -8.00
CA ALA A 195 1.14 -7.39 -8.44
C ALA A 195 1.28 -7.29 -9.96
N VAL A 196 0.46 -8.03 -10.69
CA VAL A 196 0.47 -8.08 -12.15
C VAL A 196 0.01 -6.74 -12.70
N GLY A 197 0.76 -6.20 -13.68
CA GLY A 197 0.47 -4.88 -14.24
C GLY A 197 1.01 -3.69 -13.40
N HIS A 198 1.48 -3.92 -12.16
CA HIS A 198 2.00 -2.87 -11.29
C HIS A 198 3.53 -2.87 -11.14
N GLY A 199 4.22 -3.80 -11.79
CA GLY A 199 5.68 -3.81 -11.83
C GLY A 199 6.31 -5.09 -11.30
N ALA A 200 5.54 -6.07 -10.80
CA ALA A 200 6.06 -7.40 -10.53
C ALA A 200 6.53 -8.07 -11.83
N GLN A 201 7.73 -8.65 -11.80
CA GLN A 201 8.34 -9.36 -12.91
C GLN A 201 8.20 -10.88 -12.73
N MET A 202 7.99 -11.33 -11.49
CA MET A 202 7.81 -12.74 -11.16
C MET A 202 6.79 -12.90 -10.03
N ILE A 203 5.97 -13.93 -10.14
CA ILE A 203 5.04 -14.37 -9.09
C ILE A 203 5.53 -15.71 -8.53
N LEU A 204 5.71 -15.79 -7.21
CA LEU A 204 6.03 -17.01 -6.51
C LEU A 204 4.75 -17.60 -5.92
N ILE A 205 4.41 -18.80 -6.34
CA ILE A 205 3.28 -19.57 -5.83
C ILE A 205 3.83 -20.51 -4.75
N PRO A 206 3.44 -20.31 -3.48
CA PRO A 206 3.93 -21.15 -2.40
C PRO A 206 3.15 -22.47 -2.28
N LYS A 207 3.76 -23.46 -1.67
CA LYS A 207 3.12 -24.72 -1.22
C LYS A 207 2.34 -25.44 -2.35
N VAL A 208 2.97 -25.55 -3.53
CA VAL A 208 2.50 -26.30 -4.70
C VAL A 208 3.13 -27.67 -4.74
#